data_c6b975071375d1096bdac885b9fdd381
#
_entry.id   c6b975071375d1096bdac885b9fdd381
#
_cell.length_a   1.000
_cell.length_b   1.000
_cell.length_c   1.000
_cell.angle_alpha   90.00
_cell.angle_beta   90.00
_cell.angle_gamma   90.00
#
_symmetry.space_group_name_H-M   'P 1'
#
loop_
_entity.id
_entity.type
_entity.pdbx_description
1 polymer ?
#
loop_
_entity_poly.entity_id
_entity_poly.type
_entity_poly.pdbx_seq_one_letter_code
_entity_poly.pdbx_strand_id
1 'polypeptide(L)'
;ALSELASDEVNIITVEDPVEANVDNVNQVQVNVKANLTFASALRSILRQDPDIIMIGEIRDGETAEIAVKASITGHLVVSTLHTNSTAASISRLIDMGIEPYLLGDSLVGIIAQRLVRRLCPECKESYEADEEEKRILKVPQNEPLKLYKACGCEACGNTGYYGRIGVYEIMPISRKIKNLI
;
A
#
# COMPACT_ATOMS: atom_id res chain seq x y z
N ALA A 1 6.05 -6.13 -7.55
CA ALA A 1 4.62 -6.36 -7.81
C ALA A 1 4.30 -6.16 -9.30
N LEU A 2 4.41 -4.92 -9.89
CA LEU A 2 4.08 -4.72 -11.32
C LEU A 2 4.93 -5.60 -12.25
N SER A 3 6.23 -5.72 -12.00
CA SER A 3 7.14 -6.59 -12.78
C SER A 3 6.77 -8.07 -12.76
N GLU A 4 6.01 -8.51 -11.78
CA GLU A 4 5.52 -9.91 -11.70
C GLU A 4 4.23 -10.12 -12.47
N LEU A 5 3.50 -9.03 -12.77
CA LEU A 5 2.28 -9.04 -13.56
C LEU A 5 2.55 -8.73 -15.03
N ALA A 6 3.69 -8.09 -15.32
CA ALA A 6 4.06 -7.69 -16.67
C ALA A 6 4.35 -8.92 -17.54
N SER A 7 3.66 -9.02 -18.67
CA SER A 7 3.84 -10.03 -19.70
C SER A 7 3.44 -9.45 -21.05
N ASP A 8 3.77 -10.14 -22.12
CA ASP A 8 3.41 -9.71 -23.50
C ASP A 8 1.88 -9.80 -23.77
N GLU A 9 1.13 -10.47 -22.89
CA GLU A 9 -0.31 -10.65 -23.00
C GLU A 9 -1.14 -9.64 -22.22
N VAL A 10 -0.50 -8.78 -21.40
CA VAL A 10 -1.18 -7.87 -20.48
C VAL A 10 -0.71 -6.43 -20.70
N ASN A 11 -1.63 -5.56 -21.07
CA ASN A 11 -1.34 -4.12 -21.23
C ASN A 11 -1.40 -3.40 -19.86
N ILE A 12 -0.24 -3.14 -19.30
CA ILE A 12 -0.10 -2.40 -18.04
C ILE A 12 0.27 -0.96 -18.33
N ILE A 13 -0.52 -0.02 -17.83
CA ILE A 13 -0.24 1.41 -17.96
C ILE A 13 -0.21 2.05 -16.57
N THR A 14 0.83 2.84 -16.30
CA THR A 14 0.96 3.58 -15.04
C THR A 14 0.89 5.08 -15.25
N VAL A 15 0.49 5.80 -14.22
CA VAL A 15 0.67 7.25 -14.10
C VAL A 15 1.28 7.57 -12.75
N GLU A 16 2.42 8.27 -12.77
CA GLU A 16 3.32 8.43 -11.61
C GLU A 16 3.82 9.87 -11.48
N ASP A 17 4.20 10.27 -10.26
CA ASP A 17 4.75 11.61 -9.96
C ASP A 17 5.87 11.55 -8.89
N PRO A 18 7.12 11.33 -9.30
CA PRO A 18 7.62 10.93 -10.63
C PRO A 18 7.60 9.41 -10.86
N VAL A 19 8.05 8.97 -12.04
CA VAL A 19 8.41 7.56 -12.29
C VAL A 19 9.65 7.23 -11.46
N GLU A 20 9.52 6.31 -10.51
CA GLU A 20 10.60 5.95 -9.56
C GLU A 20 11.62 4.99 -10.17
N ALA A 21 11.17 4.07 -11.01
CA ALA A 21 12.02 3.10 -11.69
C ALA A 21 11.37 2.64 -12.99
N ASN A 22 12.18 2.44 -14.02
CA ASN A 22 11.70 1.85 -15.26
C ASN A 22 11.40 0.36 -15.06
N VAL A 23 10.25 -0.07 -15.52
CA VAL A 23 9.79 -1.46 -15.49
C VAL A 23 9.57 -1.93 -16.92
N ASP A 24 10.24 -3.02 -17.30
CA ASP A 24 10.07 -3.62 -18.62
C ASP A 24 8.62 -4.08 -18.85
N ASN A 25 8.13 -3.95 -20.08
CA ASN A 25 6.77 -4.30 -20.49
C ASN A 25 5.65 -3.53 -19.73
N VAL A 26 5.96 -2.32 -19.23
CA VAL A 26 4.99 -1.42 -18.60
C VAL A 26 5.06 -0.05 -19.29
N ASN A 27 3.92 0.46 -19.71
CA ASN A 27 3.78 1.80 -20.27
C ASN A 27 3.69 2.83 -19.13
N GLN A 28 4.77 3.54 -18.85
CA GLN A 28 4.84 4.45 -17.71
C GLN A 28 4.67 5.91 -18.16
N VAL A 29 3.66 6.59 -17.60
CA VAL A 29 3.36 8.00 -17.88
C VAL A 29 3.73 8.84 -16.66
N GLN A 30 4.59 9.82 -16.84
CA GLN A 30 4.93 10.78 -15.77
C GLN A 30 4.03 11.99 -15.82
N VAL A 31 3.46 12.37 -14.68
CA VAL A 31 2.72 13.63 -14.50
C VAL A 31 3.58 14.84 -14.89
N ASN A 32 2.99 15.79 -15.60
CA ASN A 32 3.61 17.05 -15.95
C ASN A 32 2.59 18.19 -15.84
N VAL A 33 2.50 18.77 -14.66
CA VAL A 33 1.54 19.85 -14.35
C VAL A 33 1.72 21.07 -15.26
N LYS A 34 2.97 21.37 -15.67
CA LYS A 34 3.25 22.49 -16.60
C LYS A 34 2.64 22.27 -17.99
N ALA A 35 2.47 21.02 -18.38
CA ALA A 35 1.83 20.63 -19.64
C ALA A 35 0.36 20.26 -19.46
N ASN A 36 -0.26 20.55 -18.30
CA ASN A 36 -1.62 20.14 -17.93
C ASN A 36 -1.86 18.62 -17.94
N LEU A 37 -0.78 17.83 -17.83
CA LEU A 37 -0.87 16.37 -17.67
C LEU A 37 -0.94 16.04 -16.19
N THR A 38 -2.15 15.99 -15.64
CA THR A 38 -2.45 15.62 -14.25
C THR A 38 -2.78 14.13 -14.15
N PHE A 39 -2.89 13.59 -12.93
CA PHE A 39 -3.39 12.22 -12.72
C PHE A 39 -4.74 11.98 -13.41
N ALA A 40 -5.71 12.87 -13.19
CA ALA A 40 -7.05 12.74 -13.76
C ALA A 40 -7.05 12.83 -15.29
N SER A 41 -6.30 13.78 -15.89
CA SER A 41 -6.25 13.93 -17.35
C SER A 41 -5.53 12.74 -18.03
N ALA A 42 -4.45 12.23 -17.41
CA ALA A 42 -3.74 11.05 -17.88
C ALA A 42 -4.65 9.82 -17.83
N LEU A 43 -5.35 9.58 -16.70
CA LEU A 43 -6.28 8.44 -16.57
C LEU A 43 -7.37 8.42 -17.62
N ARG A 44 -7.98 9.58 -17.93
CA ARG A 44 -8.99 9.65 -19.01
C ARG A 44 -8.43 9.25 -20.37
N SER A 45 -7.15 9.50 -20.61
CA SER A 45 -6.47 9.10 -21.85
C SER A 45 -6.08 7.62 -21.82
N ILE A 46 -5.57 7.14 -20.69
CA ILE A 46 -5.18 5.75 -20.45
C ILE A 46 -6.37 4.80 -20.68
N LEU A 47 -7.56 5.14 -20.20
CA LEU A 47 -8.78 4.34 -20.39
C LEU A 47 -9.19 4.14 -21.85
N ARG A 48 -8.61 4.89 -22.79
CA ARG A 48 -8.82 4.73 -24.24
C ARG A 48 -7.69 3.98 -24.96
N GLN A 49 -6.76 3.44 -24.20
CA GLN A 49 -5.61 2.69 -24.70
C GLN A 49 -5.73 1.19 -24.46
N ASP A 50 -6.96 0.73 -24.19
CA ASP A 50 -7.26 -0.68 -23.93
C ASP A 50 -6.36 -1.32 -22.85
N PRO A 51 -6.28 -0.72 -21.63
CA PRO A 51 -5.45 -1.24 -20.57
C PRO A 51 -6.13 -2.42 -19.86
N ASP A 52 -5.37 -3.44 -19.48
CA ASP A 52 -5.84 -4.50 -18.59
C ASP A 52 -5.62 -4.10 -17.12
N ILE A 53 -4.45 -3.50 -16.86
CA ILE A 53 -4.04 -3.07 -15.51
C ILE A 53 -3.64 -1.59 -15.54
N ILE A 54 -4.21 -0.84 -14.64
CA ILE A 54 -3.90 0.58 -14.45
C ILE A 54 -3.27 0.77 -13.07
N MET A 55 -2.06 1.35 -13.01
CA MET A 55 -1.48 1.76 -11.75
C MET A 55 -1.46 3.28 -11.64
N ILE A 56 -2.04 3.79 -10.58
CA ILE A 56 -2.02 5.21 -10.23
C ILE A 56 -1.05 5.37 -9.07
N GLY A 57 0.03 6.10 -9.26
CA GLY A 57 1.07 6.28 -8.24
C GLY A 57 0.46 6.65 -6.89
N GLU A 58 -0.47 7.59 -6.88
CA GLU A 58 -1.29 7.92 -5.71
C GLU A 58 -2.61 8.60 -6.08
N ILE A 59 -3.61 8.47 -5.20
CA ILE A 59 -4.87 9.22 -5.28
C ILE A 59 -4.86 10.29 -4.19
N ARG A 60 -4.88 11.58 -4.62
CA ARG A 60 -4.88 12.74 -3.72
C ARG A 60 -6.22 13.48 -3.67
N ASP A 61 -7.05 13.34 -4.70
CA ASP A 61 -8.27 14.12 -4.91
C ASP A 61 -9.44 13.26 -5.38
N GLY A 62 -10.66 13.81 -5.24
CA GLY A 62 -11.89 13.10 -5.56
C GLY A 62 -12.07 12.84 -7.06
N GLU A 63 -11.55 13.71 -7.93
CA GLU A 63 -11.66 13.51 -9.39
C GLU A 63 -10.89 12.28 -9.84
N THR A 64 -9.64 12.14 -9.38
CA THR A 64 -8.80 10.96 -9.63
C THR A 64 -9.42 9.70 -9.02
N ALA A 65 -9.95 9.79 -7.79
CA ALA A 65 -10.61 8.68 -7.11
C ALA A 65 -11.84 8.20 -7.88
N GLU A 66 -12.69 9.11 -8.35
CA GLU A 66 -13.90 8.78 -9.11
C GLU A 66 -13.58 8.04 -10.42
N ILE A 67 -12.56 8.51 -11.16
CA ILE A 67 -12.13 7.87 -12.41
C ILE A 67 -11.59 6.46 -12.11
N ALA A 68 -10.77 6.31 -11.08
CA ALA A 68 -10.19 5.03 -10.67
C ALA A 68 -11.26 4.00 -10.29
N VAL A 69 -12.24 4.40 -9.47
CA VAL A 69 -13.38 3.56 -9.07
C VAL A 69 -14.22 3.14 -10.27
N LYS A 70 -14.56 4.08 -11.15
CA LYS A 70 -15.31 3.78 -12.38
C LYS A 70 -14.57 2.82 -13.30
N ALA A 71 -13.26 2.99 -13.45
CA ALA A 71 -12.42 2.06 -14.23
C ALA A 71 -12.45 0.64 -13.64
N SER A 72 -12.35 0.52 -12.32
CA SER A 72 -12.45 -0.78 -11.62
C SER A 72 -13.80 -1.47 -11.85
N ILE A 73 -14.91 -0.73 -11.74
CA ILE A 73 -16.27 -1.26 -11.99
C ILE A 73 -16.45 -1.73 -13.44
N THR A 74 -15.78 -1.09 -14.40
CA THR A 74 -15.84 -1.45 -15.82
C THR A 74 -14.90 -2.59 -16.22
N GLY A 75 -14.23 -3.22 -15.27
CA GLY A 75 -13.47 -4.47 -15.46
C GLY A 75 -11.95 -4.34 -15.46
N HIS A 76 -11.40 -3.13 -15.30
CA HIS A 76 -9.95 -2.95 -15.23
C HIS A 76 -9.43 -3.29 -13.82
N LEU A 77 -8.26 -3.92 -13.72
CA LEU A 77 -7.55 -4.02 -12.46
C LEU A 77 -6.87 -2.68 -12.17
N VAL A 78 -7.37 -1.96 -11.17
CA VAL A 78 -6.79 -0.68 -10.76
C VAL A 78 -6.00 -0.85 -9.47
N VAL A 79 -4.73 -0.47 -9.47
CA VAL A 79 -3.83 -0.47 -8.31
C VAL A 79 -3.44 0.97 -8.00
N SER A 80 -3.52 1.37 -6.75
CA SER A 80 -3.12 2.72 -6.33
C SER A 80 -2.60 2.76 -4.92
N THR A 81 -2.04 3.91 -4.52
CA THR A 81 -1.69 4.19 -3.13
C THR A 81 -2.54 5.32 -2.56
N LEU A 82 -2.74 5.26 -1.25
CA LEU A 82 -3.38 6.29 -0.44
C LEU A 82 -2.51 6.57 0.78
N HIS A 83 -2.42 7.83 1.19
CA HIS A 83 -1.72 8.20 2.42
C HIS A 83 -2.65 8.07 3.63
N THR A 84 -2.75 6.84 4.14
CA THR A 84 -3.60 6.50 5.30
C THR A 84 -2.82 5.65 6.31
N ASN A 85 -3.32 5.62 7.55
CA ASN A 85 -2.64 4.96 8.65
C ASN A 85 -3.08 3.50 8.89
N SER A 86 -4.21 3.08 8.31
CA SER A 86 -4.75 1.73 8.42
C SER A 86 -5.62 1.41 7.21
N THR A 87 -5.96 0.13 7.04
CA THR A 87 -6.84 -0.30 5.94
C THR A 87 -8.24 0.28 6.07
N ALA A 88 -8.81 0.35 7.28
CA ALA A 88 -10.12 0.95 7.52
C ALA A 88 -10.13 2.46 7.21
N ALA A 89 -9.07 3.18 7.60
CA ALA A 89 -8.94 4.61 7.31
C ALA A 89 -8.89 4.91 5.80
N SER A 90 -8.46 3.95 4.98
CA SER A 90 -8.47 4.11 3.52
C SER A 90 -9.88 4.19 2.96
N ILE A 91 -10.83 3.42 3.50
CA ILE A 91 -12.24 3.47 3.11
C ILE A 91 -12.81 4.85 3.47
N SER A 92 -12.66 5.28 4.73
CA SER A 92 -13.12 6.61 5.16
C SER A 92 -12.52 7.72 4.30
N ARG A 93 -11.23 7.61 3.95
CA ARG A 93 -10.56 8.61 3.11
C ARG A 93 -11.16 8.69 1.71
N LEU A 94 -11.54 7.58 1.09
CA LEU A 94 -12.21 7.56 -0.21
C LEU A 94 -13.63 8.15 -0.13
N ILE A 95 -14.35 7.88 0.96
CA ILE A 95 -15.66 8.50 1.23
C ILE A 95 -15.51 10.03 1.39
N ASP A 96 -14.52 10.48 2.14
CA ASP A 96 -14.21 11.92 2.31
C ASP A 96 -13.84 12.61 0.98
N MET A 97 -13.30 11.87 0.02
CA MET A 97 -13.05 12.33 -1.34
C MET A 97 -14.32 12.37 -2.22
N GLY A 98 -15.49 12.00 -1.70
CA GLY A 98 -16.76 12.05 -2.38
C GLY A 98 -17.16 10.75 -3.10
N ILE A 99 -16.50 9.64 -2.81
CA ILE A 99 -16.89 8.34 -3.40
C ILE A 99 -18.03 7.74 -2.57
N GLU A 100 -19.10 7.39 -3.25
CA GLU A 100 -20.25 6.75 -2.61
C GLU A 100 -19.89 5.37 -2.05
N PRO A 101 -20.31 5.03 -0.80
CA PRO A 101 -19.95 3.77 -0.15
C PRO A 101 -20.26 2.51 -0.98
N TYR A 102 -21.42 2.46 -1.64
CA TYR A 102 -21.81 1.30 -2.45
C TYR A 102 -20.84 1.06 -3.62
N LEU A 103 -20.27 2.13 -4.21
CA LEU A 103 -19.27 2.01 -5.28
C LEU A 103 -17.96 1.42 -4.74
N LEU A 104 -17.56 1.79 -3.52
CA LEU A 104 -16.39 1.21 -2.86
C LEU A 104 -16.59 -0.28 -2.57
N GLY A 105 -17.77 -0.66 -2.09
CA GLY A 105 -18.12 -2.06 -1.88
C GLY A 105 -17.98 -2.92 -3.14
N ASP A 106 -18.30 -2.37 -4.32
CA ASP A 106 -18.26 -3.10 -5.59
C ASP A 106 -16.91 -3.01 -6.31
N SER A 107 -16.14 -1.95 -6.09
CA SER A 107 -14.85 -1.72 -6.77
C SER A 107 -13.64 -2.27 -6.02
N LEU A 108 -13.65 -2.22 -4.67
CA LEU A 108 -12.50 -2.63 -3.88
C LEU A 108 -12.41 -4.16 -3.79
N VAL A 109 -11.23 -4.70 -4.06
CA VAL A 109 -10.88 -6.11 -3.88
C VAL A 109 -10.14 -6.34 -2.56
N GLY A 110 -9.28 -5.41 -2.20
CA GLY A 110 -8.50 -5.47 -0.97
C GLY A 110 -7.71 -4.19 -0.72
N ILE A 111 -7.34 -3.99 0.54
CA ILE A 111 -6.51 -2.88 0.99
C ILE A 111 -5.35 -3.43 1.80
N ILE A 112 -4.15 -2.92 1.54
CA ILE A 112 -2.93 -3.27 2.26
C ILE A 112 -2.36 -1.99 2.86
N ALA A 113 -2.30 -1.91 4.19
CA ALA A 113 -1.57 -0.87 4.87
C ALA A 113 -0.19 -1.40 5.28
N GLN A 114 0.84 -0.59 5.06
CA GLN A 114 2.23 -0.95 5.30
C GLN A 114 2.90 0.03 6.27
N ARG A 115 3.70 -0.50 7.17
CA ARG A 115 4.62 0.27 8.02
C ARG A 115 6.02 -0.31 7.89
N LEU A 116 7.00 0.57 7.73
CA LEU A 116 8.40 0.20 7.80
C LEU A 116 8.90 0.41 9.23
N VAL A 117 9.30 -0.68 9.88
CA VAL A 117 9.93 -0.64 11.20
C VAL A 117 11.42 -0.93 11.09
N ARG A 118 12.21 -0.37 12.01
CA ARG A 118 13.65 -0.66 12.06
C ARG A 118 13.87 -2.12 12.47
N ARG A 119 14.75 -2.81 11.77
CA ARG A 119 15.15 -4.17 12.10
C ARG A 119 16.29 -4.13 13.11
N LEU A 120 16.22 -4.94 14.16
CA LEU A 120 17.32 -5.08 15.09
C LEU A 120 18.58 -5.60 14.39
N CYS A 121 19.73 -5.06 14.76
CA CYS A 121 21.02 -5.53 14.25
C CYS A 121 21.22 -7.01 14.60
N PRO A 122 21.50 -7.89 13.63
CA PRO A 122 21.69 -9.30 13.90
C PRO A 122 22.90 -9.58 14.81
N GLU A 123 23.94 -8.74 14.73
CA GLU A 123 25.20 -8.93 15.42
C GLU A 123 25.13 -8.55 16.92
N CYS A 124 24.32 -7.56 17.29
CA CYS A 124 24.32 -7.02 18.65
C CYS A 124 22.98 -7.04 19.37
N LYS A 125 21.92 -7.59 18.75
CA LYS A 125 20.65 -7.73 19.48
C LYS A 125 20.83 -8.67 20.67
N GLU A 126 20.33 -8.27 21.82
CA GLU A 126 20.32 -9.08 23.03
C GLU A 126 18.92 -9.60 23.32
N SER A 127 18.86 -10.82 23.77
CA SER A 127 17.60 -11.42 24.22
C SER A 127 17.36 -11.14 25.69
N TYR A 128 16.10 -10.96 26.05
CA TYR A 128 15.63 -10.81 27.44
C TYR A 128 14.28 -11.50 27.61
N GLU A 129 13.91 -11.81 28.86
CA GLU A 129 12.57 -12.32 29.17
C GLU A 129 11.59 -11.14 29.27
N ALA A 130 10.44 -11.27 28.59
CA ALA A 130 9.39 -10.26 28.59
C ALA A 130 8.81 -10.07 30.00
N ASP A 131 8.58 -8.82 30.39
CA ASP A 131 7.86 -8.49 31.61
C ASP A 131 6.34 -8.71 31.51
N GLU A 132 5.61 -8.50 32.60
CA GLU A 132 4.16 -8.72 32.67
C GLU A 132 3.39 -7.76 31.74
N GLU A 133 3.88 -6.53 31.56
CA GLU A 133 3.25 -5.53 30.70
C GLU A 133 3.44 -5.86 29.22
N GLU A 134 4.64 -6.26 28.82
CA GLU A 134 4.95 -6.70 27.47
C GLU A 134 4.14 -7.94 27.08
N LYS A 135 4.03 -8.93 27.99
CA LYS A 135 3.16 -10.11 27.78
C LYS A 135 1.70 -9.73 27.59
N ARG A 136 1.20 -8.77 28.40
CA ARG A 136 -0.17 -8.26 28.29
C ARG A 136 -0.42 -7.60 26.91
N ILE A 137 0.51 -6.75 26.48
CA ILE A 137 0.43 -6.07 25.16
C ILE A 137 0.42 -7.08 24.02
N LEU A 138 1.28 -8.11 24.12
CA LEU A 138 1.43 -9.16 23.13
C LEU A 138 0.36 -10.27 23.23
N LYS A 139 -0.55 -10.17 24.24
CA LYS A 139 -1.62 -11.15 24.51
C LYS A 139 -1.08 -12.56 24.76
N VAL A 140 0.08 -12.66 25.41
CA VAL A 140 0.68 -13.93 25.82
C VAL A 140 0.33 -14.20 27.29
N PRO A 141 -0.04 -15.44 27.68
CA PRO A 141 -0.31 -15.79 29.06
C PRO A 141 0.86 -15.50 29.99
N GLN A 142 0.58 -15.00 31.21
CA GLN A 142 1.62 -14.57 32.14
C GLN A 142 2.55 -15.70 32.59
N ASN A 143 2.03 -16.94 32.63
CA ASN A 143 2.78 -18.13 32.99
C ASN A 143 3.64 -18.72 31.86
N GLU A 144 3.53 -18.20 30.63
CA GLU A 144 4.35 -18.66 29.53
C GLU A 144 5.63 -17.82 29.43
N PRO A 145 6.82 -18.45 29.27
CA PRO A 145 8.05 -17.73 29.01
C PRO A 145 8.01 -17.08 27.63
N LEU A 146 8.37 -15.81 27.55
CA LEU A 146 8.41 -15.08 26.29
C LEU A 146 9.76 -14.37 26.15
N LYS A 147 10.54 -14.83 25.19
CA LYS A 147 11.84 -14.24 24.87
C LYS A 147 11.71 -13.14 23.83
N LEU A 148 12.07 -11.94 24.18
CA LEU A 148 12.14 -10.79 23.30
C LEU A 148 13.59 -10.38 23.03
N TYR A 149 13.78 -9.39 22.13
CA TYR A 149 15.09 -8.87 21.78
C TYR A 149 15.08 -7.35 21.82
N LYS A 150 16.18 -6.78 22.31
CA LYS A 150 16.40 -5.32 22.35
C LYS A 150 17.61 -4.91 21.52
N ALA A 151 17.64 -3.64 21.14
CA ALA A 151 18.76 -3.00 20.46
C ALA A 151 19.88 -2.70 21.47
N CYS A 152 21.13 -2.99 21.11
CA CYS A 152 22.29 -2.65 21.93
C CYS A 152 23.18 -1.63 21.26
N GLY A 153 23.76 -1.97 20.14
CA GLY A 153 24.70 -1.15 19.40
C GLY A 153 26.05 -1.85 19.27
N CYS A 154 26.62 -1.78 18.08
CA CYS A 154 27.95 -2.26 17.77
C CYS A 154 28.52 -1.51 16.56
N GLU A 155 29.78 -1.74 16.25
CA GLU A 155 30.45 -1.10 15.12
C GLU A 155 29.72 -1.37 13.78
N ALA A 156 29.26 -2.61 13.56
CA ALA A 156 28.56 -3.01 12.33
C ALA A 156 27.25 -2.24 12.06
N CYS A 157 26.57 -1.74 13.09
CA CYS A 157 25.36 -0.93 12.96
C CYS A 157 25.59 0.57 13.26
N GLY A 158 26.83 1.03 13.37
CA GLY A 158 27.17 2.40 13.74
C GLY A 158 26.63 2.78 15.13
N ASN A 159 26.66 1.84 16.07
CA ASN A 159 26.18 1.96 17.46
C ASN A 159 24.68 2.30 17.61
N THR A 160 23.89 2.10 16.57
CA THR A 160 22.45 2.39 16.62
C THR A 160 21.61 1.21 17.15
N GLY A 161 22.14 -0.02 17.12
CA GLY A 161 21.43 -1.24 17.46
C GLY A 161 20.46 -1.72 16.38
N TYR A 162 20.38 -1.02 15.21
CA TYR A 162 19.46 -1.33 14.11
C TYR A 162 20.21 -1.45 12.78
N TYR A 163 19.73 -2.34 11.91
CA TYR A 163 20.28 -2.53 10.59
C TYR A 163 19.16 -2.81 9.56
N GLY A 164 18.91 -1.83 8.69
CA GLY A 164 17.84 -1.89 7.70
C GLY A 164 16.43 -1.76 8.29
N ARG A 165 15.45 -2.05 7.47
CA ARG A 165 14.02 -1.95 7.78
C ARG A 165 13.30 -3.23 7.34
N ILE A 166 12.16 -3.51 7.98
CA ILE A 166 11.25 -4.58 7.60
C ILE A 166 9.84 -4.04 7.49
N GLY A 167 9.07 -4.51 6.51
CA GLY A 167 7.66 -4.17 6.35
C GLY A 167 6.78 -4.96 7.31
N VAL A 168 5.87 -4.27 7.98
CA VAL A 168 4.75 -4.86 8.71
C VAL A 168 3.48 -4.47 7.98
N TYR A 169 2.58 -5.42 7.75
CA TYR A 169 1.42 -5.26 6.88
C TYR A 169 0.13 -5.54 7.64
N GLU A 170 -0.86 -4.72 7.39
CA GLU A 170 -2.26 -4.98 7.68
C GLU A 170 -2.95 -5.25 6.35
N ILE A 171 -3.58 -6.41 6.19
CA ILE A 171 -4.21 -6.84 4.94
C ILE A 171 -5.69 -7.04 5.17
N MET A 172 -6.52 -6.31 4.44
CA MET A 172 -7.97 -6.39 4.49
C MET A 172 -8.53 -6.78 3.12
N PRO A 173 -8.76 -8.08 2.85
CA PRO A 173 -9.53 -8.50 1.69
C PRO A 173 -10.99 -8.03 1.84
N ILE A 174 -11.58 -7.47 0.80
CA ILE A 174 -12.97 -6.98 0.85
C ILE A 174 -13.93 -8.16 0.66
N SER A 175 -14.18 -8.87 1.74
CA SER A 175 -15.17 -9.95 1.80
C SER A 175 -16.60 -9.41 1.72
N ARG A 176 -17.58 -10.31 1.45
CA ARG A 176 -19.00 -9.94 1.45
C ARG A 176 -19.46 -9.31 2.78
N LYS A 177 -18.86 -9.73 3.91
CA LYS A 177 -19.17 -9.13 5.22
C LYS A 177 -18.66 -7.69 5.30
N ILE A 178 -17.47 -7.41 4.79
CA ILE A 178 -16.90 -6.06 4.78
C ILE A 178 -17.67 -5.16 3.82
N LYS A 179 -18.06 -5.66 2.62
CA LYS A 179 -18.93 -4.92 1.70
C LYS A 179 -20.21 -4.41 2.34
N ASN A 180 -20.83 -5.21 3.21
CA ASN A 180 -22.07 -4.86 3.89
C ASN A 180 -21.85 -3.85 5.05
N LEU A 181 -20.62 -3.58 5.45
CA LEU A 181 -20.25 -2.62 6.50
C LEU A 181 -19.79 -1.27 5.92
N ILE A 182 -19.43 -1.24 4.64
CA ILE A 182 -19.12 -0.03 3.88
C ILE A 182 -20.41 0.66 3.44
#